data_4a1d0f1e013e9a1fb0b35fc70653432e
#
_entry.id   4a1d0f1e013e9a1fb0b35fc70653432e
#
_cell.length_a   1.000
_cell.length_b   1.000
_cell.length_c   1.000
_cell.angle_alpha   90.00
_cell.angle_beta   90.00
_cell.angle_gamma   90.00
#
_symmetry.space_group_name_H-M   'P 1'
#
loop_
_entity.id
_entity.type
_entity.pdbx_description
1 polymer ?
#
loop_
_entity_poly.entity_id
_entity_poly.type
_entity_poly.pdbx_seq_one_letter_code
_entity_poly.pdbx_strand_id
1 'polypeptide(L)'
;IVYRDFEDGELLYDMAFLMSHYDDEYYNTEDMAALFYECIHDLIDLAGNYGFHGNLWHCYLANLLVNNENSYSCGCEIRGEIVGSINDAALHDIRIFKEFYDFDFAPMMEQLHVPEFSIIENYASSMQESKVYNKRICARICELAEKFCADGTAEEMKATLTQFYKEYGVGKFGLHKSFRITHDEEGVHIVPILNIAHVKLDDLVGYELPKKKLVDNTEAFVNGKKANNCLLFGDAGTGKS
;
A
#
# COMPACT_ATOMS: atom_id res chain seq x y z
N ILE A 1 -7.77 -14.88 8.12
CA ILE A 1 -7.57 -15.02 9.59
C ILE A 1 -6.94 -13.74 10.14
N VAL A 2 -5.78 -13.36 9.60
CA VAL A 2 -4.97 -12.19 10.03
C VAL A 2 -5.26 -10.99 9.14
N TYR A 3 -5.26 -11.21 7.82
CA TYR A 3 -5.60 -10.21 6.82
C TYR A 3 -7.10 -10.20 6.58
N ARG A 4 -7.76 -9.17 7.09
CA ARG A 4 -9.21 -8.94 6.98
C ARG A 4 -9.52 -7.46 7.15
N ASP A 5 -10.78 -7.10 6.95
CA ASP A 5 -11.27 -5.72 7.14
C ASP A 5 -10.42 -4.71 6.33
N PHE A 6 -10.25 -4.98 5.02
CA PHE A 6 -9.47 -4.14 4.13
C PHE A 6 -10.19 -2.82 3.86
N GLU A 7 -9.46 -1.73 3.96
CA GLU A 7 -9.86 -0.46 3.37
C GLU A 7 -9.88 -0.65 1.82
N ASP A 8 -10.92 -0.18 1.15
CA ASP A 8 -11.18 -0.46 -0.28
C ASP A 8 -11.30 -1.96 -0.64
N GLY A 9 -11.77 -2.79 0.29
CA GLY A 9 -11.84 -4.24 0.11
C GLY A 9 -13.06 -4.74 -0.68
N GLU A 10 -14.01 -3.89 -1.03
CA GLU A 10 -15.23 -4.28 -1.76
C GLU A 10 -14.90 -4.94 -3.10
N LEU A 11 -14.02 -4.33 -3.87
CA LEU A 11 -13.52 -4.88 -5.13
C LEU A 11 -12.89 -6.28 -4.98
N LEU A 12 -12.18 -6.56 -3.87
CA LEU A 12 -11.62 -7.89 -3.62
C LEU A 12 -12.72 -8.94 -3.48
N TYR A 13 -13.82 -8.61 -2.79
CA TYR A 13 -14.92 -9.54 -2.59
C TYR A 13 -15.70 -9.79 -3.89
N ASP A 14 -15.92 -8.76 -4.69
CA ASP A 14 -16.59 -8.87 -5.98
C ASP A 14 -15.78 -9.71 -6.97
N MET A 15 -14.48 -9.46 -7.06
CA MET A 15 -13.58 -10.28 -7.87
C MET A 15 -13.48 -11.72 -7.36
N ALA A 16 -13.39 -11.95 -6.05
CA ALA A 16 -13.38 -13.30 -5.48
C ALA A 16 -14.69 -14.05 -5.77
N PHE A 17 -15.82 -13.35 -5.74
CA PHE A 17 -17.10 -13.90 -6.12
C PHE A 17 -17.12 -14.30 -7.60
N LEU A 18 -16.68 -13.42 -8.50
CA LEU A 18 -16.56 -13.70 -9.92
C LEU A 18 -15.66 -14.90 -10.20
N MET A 19 -14.45 -14.93 -9.63
CA MET A 19 -13.48 -16.02 -9.76
C MET A 19 -14.05 -17.38 -9.33
N SER A 20 -14.96 -17.36 -8.33
CA SER A 20 -15.54 -18.58 -7.77
C SER A 20 -16.80 -19.07 -8.50
N HIS A 21 -17.46 -18.21 -9.29
CA HIS A 21 -18.81 -18.49 -9.82
C HIS A 21 -19.00 -18.13 -11.29
N TYR A 22 -17.96 -17.75 -12.03
CA TYR A 22 -18.09 -17.32 -13.43
C TYR A 22 -18.64 -18.42 -14.37
N ASP A 23 -18.48 -19.69 -14.02
CA ASP A 23 -18.94 -20.86 -14.76
C ASP A 23 -20.15 -21.55 -14.11
N ASP A 24 -20.72 -20.96 -13.05
CA ASP A 24 -21.89 -21.51 -12.37
C ASP A 24 -23.18 -21.16 -13.14
N GLU A 25 -23.90 -22.16 -13.59
CA GLU A 25 -25.16 -22.03 -14.35
C GLU A 25 -26.29 -21.32 -13.54
N TYR A 26 -26.12 -21.17 -12.23
CA TYR A 26 -27.08 -20.49 -11.38
C TYR A 26 -27.12 -18.97 -11.63
N TYR A 27 -26.00 -18.38 -12.04
CA TYR A 27 -25.88 -16.94 -12.26
C TYR A 27 -26.06 -16.55 -13.73
N ASN A 28 -26.67 -15.40 -13.97
CA ASN A 28 -26.84 -14.88 -15.31
C ASN A 28 -25.49 -14.34 -15.83
N THR A 29 -25.08 -14.80 -17.03
CA THR A 29 -23.80 -14.40 -17.64
C THR A 29 -23.71 -12.89 -17.89
N GLU A 30 -24.84 -12.23 -18.26
CA GLU A 30 -24.85 -10.78 -18.51
C GLU A 30 -24.64 -10.01 -17.21
N ASP A 31 -25.24 -10.45 -16.09
CA ASP A 31 -25.06 -9.82 -14.77
C ASP A 31 -23.62 -10.01 -14.26
N MET A 32 -23.04 -11.22 -14.46
CA MET A 32 -21.65 -11.49 -14.10
C MET A 32 -20.67 -10.67 -14.93
N ALA A 33 -20.94 -10.52 -16.24
CA ALA A 33 -20.14 -9.65 -17.11
C ALA A 33 -20.24 -8.18 -16.70
N ALA A 34 -21.43 -7.71 -16.31
CA ALA A 34 -21.61 -6.35 -15.81
C ALA A 34 -20.80 -6.11 -14.53
N LEU A 35 -20.84 -7.02 -13.57
CA LEU A 35 -20.05 -6.96 -12.35
C LEU A 35 -18.53 -6.95 -12.65
N PHE A 36 -18.09 -7.73 -13.64
CA PHE A 36 -16.69 -7.73 -14.05
C PHE A 36 -16.27 -6.38 -14.64
N TYR A 37 -17.11 -5.73 -15.45
CA TYR A 37 -16.84 -4.37 -15.93
C TYR A 37 -16.83 -3.32 -14.81
N GLU A 38 -17.65 -3.45 -13.78
CA GLU A 38 -17.59 -2.62 -12.57
C GLU A 38 -16.25 -2.81 -11.87
N CYS A 39 -15.78 -4.04 -11.69
CA CYS A 39 -14.46 -4.30 -11.12
C CYS A 39 -13.31 -3.69 -11.95
N ILE A 40 -13.38 -3.74 -13.29
CA ILE A 40 -12.39 -3.07 -14.17
C ILE A 40 -12.43 -1.55 -13.97
N HIS A 41 -13.62 -0.97 -13.89
CA HIS A 41 -13.79 0.46 -13.65
C HIS A 41 -13.14 0.88 -12.34
N ASP A 42 -13.42 0.16 -11.26
CA ASP A 42 -12.86 0.45 -9.93
C ASP A 42 -11.33 0.32 -9.90
N LEU A 43 -10.76 -0.68 -10.60
CA LEU A 43 -9.31 -0.80 -10.75
C LEU A 43 -8.69 0.42 -11.45
N ILE A 44 -9.34 0.94 -12.47
CA ILE A 44 -8.88 2.13 -13.21
C ILE A 44 -8.99 3.38 -12.32
N ASP A 45 -10.06 3.53 -11.57
CA ASP A 45 -10.25 4.64 -10.64
C ASP A 45 -9.22 4.61 -9.50
N LEU A 46 -8.97 3.43 -8.93
CA LEU A 46 -7.91 3.22 -7.95
C LEU A 46 -6.53 3.56 -8.55
N ALA A 47 -6.26 3.15 -9.78
CA ALA A 47 -5.02 3.50 -10.46
C ALA A 47 -4.85 5.02 -10.59
N GLY A 48 -5.91 5.76 -10.90
CA GLY A 48 -5.91 7.22 -10.95
C GLY A 48 -5.65 7.88 -9.59
N ASN A 49 -6.19 7.30 -8.52
CA ASN A 49 -6.04 7.83 -7.16
C ASN A 49 -4.66 7.51 -6.55
N TYR A 50 -4.16 6.29 -6.73
CA TYR A 50 -2.91 5.79 -6.15
C TYR A 50 -1.70 5.96 -7.08
N GLY A 51 -1.93 6.18 -8.38
CA GLY A 51 -0.88 6.32 -9.40
C GLY A 51 -0.34 4.98 -9.90
N PHE A 52 -1.11 3.89 -9.82
CA PHE A 52 -0.68 2.56 -10.23
C PHE A 52 -0.53 2.46 -11.75
N HIS A 53 0.38 1.57 -12.18
CA HIS A 53 0.65 1.25 -13.57
C HIS A 53 1.06 -0.22 -13.69
N GLY A 54 1.12 -0.75 -14.90
CA GLY A 54 1.37 -2.17 -15.14
C GLY A 54 0.13 -3.01 -14.89
N ASN A 55 0.26 -4.13 -14.21
CA ASN A 55 -0.88 -4.97 -13.85
C ASN A 55 -1.63 -4.37 -12.65
N LEU A 56 -2.81 -3.78 -12.92
CA LEU A 56 -3.60 -3.09 -11.89
C LEU A 56 -4.15 -4.02 -10.83
N TRP A 57 -4.56 -5.23 -11.21
CA TRP A 57 -5.02 -6.22 -10.24
C TRP A 57 -3.92 -6.59 -9.24
N HIS A 58 -2.73 -6.87 -9.74
CA HIS A 58 -1.58 -7.16 -8.87
C HIS A 58 -1.19 -5.98 -7.99
N CYS A 59 -1.18 -4.75 -8.53
CA CYS A 59 -0.93 -3.54 -7.74
C CYS A 59 -1.98 -3.34 -6.65
N TYR A 60 -3.25 -3.59 -6.94
CA TYR A 60 -4.34 -3.51 -5.98
C TYR A 60 -4.16 -4.53 -4.84
N LEU A 61 -3.89 -5.80 -5.16
CA LEU A 61 -3.65 -6.83 -4.15
C LEU A 61 -2.43 -6.49 -3.25
N ALA A 62 -1.34 -6.01 -3.86
CA ALA A 62 -0.18 -5.55 -3.10
C ALA A 62 -0.55 -4.36 -2.19
N ASN A 63 -1.35 -3.41 -2.68
CA ASN A 63 -1.83 -2.27 -1.91
C ASN A 63 -2.66 -2.69 -0.70
N LEU A 64 -3.56 -3.66 -0.85
CA LEU A 64 -4.33 -4.21 0.27
C LEU A 64 -3.43 -4.77 1.36
N LEU A 65 -2.40 -5.55 0.98
CA LEU A 65 -1.49 -6.17 1.92
C LEU A 65 -0.62 -5.14 2.66
N VAL A 66 -0.08 -4.15 1.96
CA VAL A 66 0.80 -3.14 2.59
C VAL A 66 0.07 -2.15 3.48
N ASN A 67 -1.23 -1.96 3.27
CA ASN A 67 -2.05 -1.08 4.11
C ASN A 67 -2.75 -1.80 5.27
N ASN A 68 -2.80 -3.13 5.28
CA ASN A 68 -3.49 -3.88 6.32
C ASN A 68 -2.66 -3.95 7.61
N GLU A 69 -2.93 -3.04 8.53
CA GLU A 69 -2.33 -3.01 9.86
C GLU A 69 -2.94 -4.10 10.75
N ASN A 70 -2.17 -5.14 11.02
CA ASN A 70 -2.57 -6.27 11.86
C ASN A 70 -1.41 -6.74 12.75
N SER A 71 -1.66 -7.69 13.63
CA SER A 71 -0.63 -8.16 14.58
C SER A 71 0.59 -8.78 13.90
N TYR A 72 0.44 -9.37 12.69
CA TYR A 72 1.55 -9.90 11.93
C TYR A 72 2.34 -8.78 11.24
N SER A 73 1.68 -7.92 10.46
CA SER A 73 2.31 -6.85 9.70
C SER A 73 3.05 -5.85 10.61
N CYS A 74 2.42 -5.39 11.70
CA CYS A 74 3.04 -4.52 12.70
C CYS A 74 4.21 -5.22 13.43
N GLY A 75 4.08 -6.52 13.70
CA GLY A 75 5.17 -7.32 14.28
C GLY A 75 6.39 -7.38 13.35
N CYS A 76 6.16 -7.58 12.05
CA CYS A 76 7.21 -7.61 11.03
C CYS A 76 7.87 -6.25 10.83
N GLU A 77 7.12 -5.15 10.86
CA GLU A 77 7.68 -3.80 10.80
C GLU A 77 8.71 -3.56 11.90
N ILE A 78 8.39 -3.94 13.13
CA ILE A 78 9.25 -3.70 14.30
C ILE A 78 10.45 -4.65 14.33
N ARG A 79 10.23 -5.94 14.09
CA ARG A 79 11.21 -7.01 14.35
C ARG A 79 11.75 -7.68 13.09
N GLY A 80 11.11 -7.51 11.93
CA GLY A 80 11.34 -8.32 10.75
C GLY A 80 10.63 -9.66 10.89
N GLU A 81 11.31 -10.75 10.64
CA GLU A 81 10.73 -12.08 10.82
C GLU A 81 10.31 -12.30 12.29
N ILE A 82 9.06 -12.71 12.47
CA ILE A 82 8.48 -13.02 13.77
C ILE A 82 8.22 -14.53 13.88
N VAL A 83 8.28 -15.06 15.08
CA VAL A 83 8.07 -16.48 15.37
C VAL A 83 6.72 -16.72 16.03
N GLY A 84 6.20 -17.95 15.92
CA GLY A 84 4.97 -18.38 16.58
C GLY A 84 3.82 -18.66 15.61
N SER A 85 2.69 -19.11 16.12
CA SER A 85 1.52 -19.57 15.35
C SER A 85 0.88 -18.47 14.48
N ILE A 86 1.18 -17.21 14.75
CA ILE A 86 0.73 -16.11 13.88
C ILE A 86 1.35 -16.19 12.47
N ASN A 87 2.54 -16.80 12.33
CA ASN A 87 3.14 -17.06 11.03
C ASN A 87 2.32 -18.04 10.20
N ASP A 88 1.78 -19.08 10.84
CA ASP A 88 0.95 -20.07 10.15
C ASP A 88 -0.37 -19.45 9.71
N ALA A 89 -0.96 -18.61 10.56
CA ALA A 89 -2.18 -17.88 10.24
C ALA A 89 -1.97 -16.87 9.10
N ALA A 90 -0.85 -16.13 9.12
CA ALA A 90 -0.49 -15.22 8.04
C ALA A 90 -0.20 -15.97 6.73
N LEU A 91 0.52 -17.08 6.80
CA LEU A 91 0.80 -17.91 5.63
C LEU A 91 -0.48 -18.51 5.03
N HIS A 92 -1.45 -18.90 5.86
CA HIS A 92 -2.76 -19.33 5.37
C HIS A 92 -3.42 -18.26 4.51
N ASP A 93 -3.45 -17.00 4.98
CA ASP A 93 -4.10 -15.91 4.24
C ASP A 93 -3.29 -15.54 2.98
N ILE A 94 -1.95 -15.57 3.06
CA ILE A 94 -1.08 -15.29 1.90
C ILE A 94 -1.22 -16.36 0.82
N ARG A 95 -1.52 -17.63 1.17
CA ARG A 95 -1.87 -18.66 0.17
C ARG A 95 -3.10 -18.26 -0.64
N ILE A 96 -4.13 -17.70 0.00
CA ILE A 96 -5.31 -17.20 -0.70
C ILE A 96 -4.94 -16.03 -1.62
N PHE A 97 -4.11 -15.08 -1.15
CA PHE A 97 -3.62 -14.00 -2.01
C PHE A 97 -2.78 -14.52 -3.17
N LYS A 98 -1.97 -15.57 -2.96
CA LYS A 98 -1.20 -16.19 -4.05
C LYS A 98 -2.12 -16.80 -5.10
N GLU A 99 -3.21 -17.44 -4.70
CA GLU A 99 -4.24 -17.93 -5.63
C GLU A 99 -4.84 -16.79 -6.46
N PHE A 100 -5.09 -15.60 -5.87
CA PHE A 100 -5.56 -14.43 -6.60
C PHE A 100 -4.50 -13.87 -7.57
N TYR A 101 -3.21 -13.92 -7.22
CA TYR A 101 -2.12 -13.53 -8.10
C TYR A 101 -1.94 -14.47 -9.29
N ASP A 102 -2.12 -15.76 -9.07
CA ASP A 102 -1.90 -16.81 -10.06
C ASP A 102 -3.16 -17.14 -10.88
N PHE A 103 -4.28 -16.48 -10.58
CA PHE A 103 -5.53 -16.76 -11.26
C PHE A 103 -5.44 -16.44 -12.76
N ASP A 104 -5.77 -17.44 -13.57
CA ASP A 104 -5.88 -17.27 -15.02
C ASP A 104 -7.25 -16.70 -15.38
N PHE A 105 -7.28 -15.46 -15.82
CA PHE A 105 -8.51 -14.79 -16.24
C PHE A 105 -9.04 -15.24 -17.60
N ALA A 106 -8.25 -15.94 -18.43
CA ALA A 106 -8.65 -16.28 -19.78
C ALA A 106 -9.94 -17.15 -19.85
N PRO A 107 -10.11 -18.19 -19.03
CA PRO A 107 -11.36 -18.97 -19.03
C PRO A 107 -12.58 -18.14 -18.60
N MET A 108 -12.43 -17.27 -17.61
CA MET A 108 -13.50 -16.39 -17.14
C MET A 108 -13.90 -15.38 -18.23
N MET A 109 -12.93 -14.75 -18.89
CA MET A 109 -13.17 -13.80 -19.96
C MET A 109 -13.89 -14.45 -21.16
N GLU A 110 -13.50 -15.68 -21.52
CA GLU A 110 -14.18 -16.44 -22.57
C GLU A 110 -15.64 -16.74 -22.20
N GLN A 111 -15.89 -17.20 -20.97
CA GLN A 111 -17.23 -17.52 -20.47
C GLN A 111 -18.14 -16.31 -20.38
N LEU A 112 -17.61 -15.18 -19.93
CA LEU A 112 -18.34 -13.91 -19.77
C LEU A 112 -18.40 -13.09 -21.07
N HIS A 113 -17.72 -13.50 -22.14
CA HIS A 113 -17.58 -12.75 -23.39
C HIS A 113 -17.00 -11.35 -23.21
N VAL A 114 -16.02 -11.21 -22.32
CA VAL A 114 -15.37 -9.94 -21.96
C VAL A 114 -13.90 -9.96 -22.36
N PRO A 115 -13.50 -9.29 -23.47
CA PRO A 115 -12.12 -9.32 -23.96
C PRO A 115 -11.21 -8.23 -23.33
N GLU A 116 -11.77 -7.29 -22.58
CA GLU A 116 -11.09 -6.02 -22.23
C GLU A 116 -10.19 -6.09 -21.00
N PHE A 117 -10.15 -7.24 -20.28
CA PHE A 117 -9.29 -7.35 -19.08
C PHE A 117 -7.82 -7.09 -19.39
N SER A 118 -7.36 -7.44 -20.59
CA SER A 118 -5.98 -7.19 -21.03
C SER A 118 -5.56 -5.71 -20.98
N ILE A 119 -6.52 -4.79 -20.96
CA ILE A 119 -6.26 -3.34 -20.82
C ILE A 119 -5.61 -3.02 -19.47
N ILE A 120 -5.99 -3.73 -18.41
CA ILE A 120 -5.47 -3.47 -17.07
C ILE A 120 -4.19 -4.25 -16.74
N GLU A 121 -3.81 -5.25 -17.52
CA GLU A 121 -2.55 -5.99 -17.31
C GLU A 121 -1.31 -5.16 -17.60
N ASN A 122 -1.42 -4.22 -18.55
CA ASN A 122 -0.33 -3.33 -18.95
C ASN A 122 -0.80 -1.88 -18.97
N TYR A 123 -1.46 -1.47 -17.91
CA TYR A 123 -2.02 -0.13 -17.80
C TYR A 123 -0.92 0.94 -17.75
N ALA A 124 -1.05 1.95 -18.61
CA ALA A 124 -0.19 3.12 -18.64
C ALA A 124 -1.06 4.37 -18.73
N SER A 125 -0.96 5.23 -17.75
CA SER A 125 -1.59 6.55 -17.79
C SER A 125 -0.53 7.61 -18.00
N SER A 126 -0.76 8.52 -18.96
CA SER A 126 0.03 9.73 -19.13
C SER A 126 -0.28 10.78 -18.05
N MET A 127 -1.27 10.51 -17.23
CA MET A 127 -1.79 11.42 -16.22
C MET A 127 -1.32 11.01 -14.83
N GLN A 128 -0.63 11.86 -14.21
CA GLN A 128 -1.01 12.63 -13.03
C GLN A 128 -0.27 12.29 -11.76
N GLU A 129 -0.10 13.34 -10.99
CA GLU A 129 0.21 13.27 -9.57
C GLU A 129 -0.90 12.49 -8.86
N SER A 130 -0.57 11.35 -8.30
CA SER A 130 -1.45 10.57 -7.43
C SER A 130 -1.97 11.44 -6.29
N LYS A 131 -3.23 11.23 -5.90
CA LYS A 131 -3.86 11.95 -4.80
C LYS A 131 -3.49 11.37 -3.42
N VAL A 132 -3.14 10.08 -3.39
CA VAL A 132 -2.91 9.33 -2.14
C VAL A 132 -1.42 9.06 -1.91
N TYR A 133 -0.69 8.67 -2.96
CA TYR A 133 0.72 8.33 -2.85
C TYR A 133 1.61 9.32 -3.58
N ASN A 134 2.82 9.53 -3.07
CA ASN A 134 3.87 10.13 -3.88
C ASN A 134 4.47 9.08 -4.83
N LYS A 135 5.18 9.54 -5.87
CA LYS A 135 5.79 8.68 -6.89
C LYS A 135 6.64 7.55 -6.32
N ARG A 136 7.28 7.78 -5.17
CA ARG A 136 8.17 6.80 -4.52
C ARG A 136 7.39 5.66 -3.87
N ILE A 137 6.28 5.97 -3.20
CA ILE A 137 5.41 4.96 -2.57
C ILE A 137 4.74 4.14 -3.67
N CYS A 138 4.18 4.80 -4.68
CA CYS A 138 3.59 4.14 -5.83
C CYS A 138 4.57 3.15 -6.49
N ALA A 139 5.77 3.61 -6.83
CA ALA A 139 6.81 2.76 -7.45
C ALA A 139 7.11 1.52 -6.59
N ARG A 140 7.23 1.67 -5.27
CA ARG A 140 7.48 0.54 -4.35
C ARG A 140 6.37 -0.49 -4.33
N ILE A 141 5.10 -0.04 -4.41
CA ILE A 141 3.95 -0.96 -4.41
C ILE A 141 3.89 -1.70 -5.75
N CYS A 142 4.12 -1.01 -6.88
CA CYS A 142 4.18 -1.66 -8.19
C CYS A 142 5.36 -2.64 -8.28
N GLU A 143 6.55 -2.28 -7.78
CA GLU A 143 7.70 -3.20 -7.70
C GLU A 143 7.43 -4.41 -6.77
N LEU A 144 6.69 -4.22 -5.68
CA LEU A 144 6.27 -5.31 -4.80
C LEU A 144 5.31 -6.26 -5.53
N ALA A 145 4.36 -5.71 -6.28
CA ALA A 145 3.43 -6.50 -7.08
C ALA A 145 4.16 -7.37 -8.12
N GLU A 146 5.18 -6.81 -8.79
CA GLU A 146 6.03 -7.56 -9.72
C GLU A 146 6.82 -8.68 -9.02
N LYS A 147 7.35 -8.42 -7.82
CA LYS A 147 8.04 -9.44 -7.01
C LYS A 147 7.10 -10.58 -6.61
N PHE A 148 5.89 -10.27 -6.14
CA PHE A 148 4.89 -11.29 -5.81
C PHE A 148 4.51 -12.15 -7.00
N CYS A 149 4.47 -11.57 -8.19
CA CYS A 149 4.24 -12.32 -9.43
C CYS A 149 5.41 -13.27 -9.75
N ALA A 150 6.65 -12.88 -9.41
CA ALA A 150 7.85 -13.70 -9.59
C ALA A 150 8.03 -14.78 -8.51
N ASP A 151 7.45 -14.58 -7.31
CA ASP A 151 7.48 -15.55 -6.22
C ASP A 151 6.67 -16.80 -6.61
N GLY A 152 7.32 -17.97 -6.63
CA GLY A 152 6.71 -19.22 -7.06
C GLY A 152 5.81 -19.87 -6.01
N THR A 153 5.93 -19.46 -4.75
CA THR A 153 5.23 -20.06 -3.60
C THR A 153 4.69 -18.98 -2.65
N ALA A 154 3.69 -19.34 -1.87
CA ALA A 154 3.16 -18.47 -0.82
C ALA A 154 4.18 -18.19 0.29
N GLU A 155 5.08 -19.10 0.53
CA GLU A 155 6.20 -18.95 1.46
C GLU A 155 7.19 -17.87 0.98
N GLU A 156 7.53 -17.85 -0.31
CA GLU A 156 8.36 -16.81 -0.92
C GLU A 156 7.64 -15.46 -0.90
N MET A 157 6.39 -15.41 -1.30
CA MET A 157 5.56 -14.21 -1.25
C MET A 157 5.46 -13.64 0.19
N LYS A 158 5.30 -14.52 1.20
CA LYS A 158 5.32 -14.12 2.61
C LYS A 158 6.67 -13.52 3.01
N ALA A 159 7.78 -14.11 2.59
CA ALA A 159 9.12 -13.61 2.88
C ALA A 159 9.35 -12.24 2.24
N THR A 160 8.96 -12.06 0.98
CA THR A 160 9.00 -10.78 0.26
C THR A 160 8.18 -9.71 0.98
N LEU A 161 6.96 -10.03 1.40
CA LEU A 161 6.09 -9.13 2.15
C LEU A 161 6.67 -8.76 3.53
N THR A 162 7.21 -9.74 4.25
CA THR A 162 7.87 -9.52 5.55
C THR A 162 9.03 -8.55 5.42
N GLN A 163 9.86 -8.72 4.39
CA GLN A 163 10.96 -7.81 4.09
C GLN A 163 10.47 -6.41 3.76
N PHE A 164 9.39 -6.30 3.00
CA PHE A 164 8.78 -5.00 2.70
C PHE A 164 8.34 -4.27 3.97
N TYR A 165 7.63 -4.94 4.88
CA TYR A 165 7.20 -4.35 6.15
C TYR A 165 8.39 -3.89 7.00
N LYS A 166 9.46 -4.69 7.04
CA LYS A 166 10.68 -4.35 7.76
C LYS A 166 11.37 -3.12 7.23
N GLU A 167 11.37 -2.95 5.91
CA GLU A 167 12.10 -1.88 5.24
C GLU A 167 11.30 -0.57 5.13
N TYR A 168 10.00 -0.68 4.88
CA TYR A 168 9.16 0.47 4.53
C TYR A 168 8.03 0.73 5.53
N GLY A 169 7.74 -0.21 6.42
CA GLY A 169 6.62 -0.14 7.35
C GLY A 169 5.30 -0.62 6.76
N VAL A 170 4.23 -0.52 7.55
CA VAL A 170 2.87 -0.91 7.19
C VAL A 170 1.91 0.27 7.38
N GLY A 171 0.89 0.31 6.52
CA GLY A 171 -0.18 1.31 6.62
C GLY A 171 0.28 2.74 6.40
N LYS A 172 -0.61 3.66 6.70
CA LYS A 172 -0.41 5.09 6.47
C LYS A 172 0.85 5.64 7.14
N PHE A 173 1.11 5.24 8.39
CA PHE A 173 2.24 5.76 9.16
C PHE A 173 3.58 5.12 8.79
N GLY A 174 3.59 3.90 8.26
CA GLY A 174 4.78 3.25 7.75
C GLY A 174 5.18 3.80 6.37
N LEU A 175 4.23 3.90 5.46
CA LEU A 175 4.48 4.28 4.07
C LEU A 175 4.85 5.76 3.90
N HIS A 176 4.22 6.67 4.66
CA HIS A 176 4.45 8.11 4.57
C HIS A 176 5.43 8.60 5.64
N LYS A 177 6.22 9.62 5.29
CA LYS A 177 7.28 10.15 6.16
C LYS A 177 6.90 11.41 6.92
N SER A 178 5.89 12.13 6.46
CA SER A 178 5.51 13.42 7.00
C SER A 178 4.00 13.60 6.97
N PHE A 179 3.49 14.23 8.01
CA PHE A 179 2.06 14.42 8.21
C PHE A 179 1.79 15.85 8.67
N ARG A 180 0.57 16.30 8.40
CA ARG A 180 0.02 17.53 8.98
C ARG A 180 -1.29 17.21 9.68
N ILE A 181 -1.61 17.99 10.69
CA ILE A 181 -2.89 17.94 11.37
C ILE A 181 -3.81 18.95 10.69
N THR A 182 -4.97 18.50 10.27
CA THR A 182 -6.06 19.32 9.75
C THR A 182 -7.28 19.21 10.66
N HIS A 183 -8.14 20.22 10.64
CA HIS A 183 -9.38 20.25 11.41
C HIS A 183 -10.54 20.57 10.46
N ASP A 184 -11.61 19.84 10.59
CA ASP A 184 -12.88 20.10 9.93
C ASP A 184 -14.06 19.84 10.87
N GLU A 185 -15.28 19.79 10.35
CA GLU A 185 -16.50 19.55 11.14
C GLU A 185 -16.56 18.13 11.74
N GLU A 186 -15.82 17.18 11.17
CA GLU A 186 -15.75 15.79 11.66
C GLU A 186 -14.67 15.61 12.72
N GLY A 187 -13.76 16.57 12.88
CA GLY A 187 -12.75 16.57 13.94
C GLY A 187 -11.31 16.85 13.50
N VAL A 188 -10.38 16.11 14.11
CA VAL A 188 -8.93 16.24 13.89
C VAL A 188 -8.45 15.11 13.00
N HIS A 189 -7.83 15.45 11.88
CA HIS A 189 -7.31 14.47 10.92
C HIS A 189 -5.80 14.58 10.78
N ILE A 190 -5.12 13.44 10.69
CA ILE A 190 -3.70 13.33 10.37
C ILE A 190 -3.59 12.98 8.89
N VAL A 191 -3.13 13.94 8.08
CA VAL A 191 -3.08 13.83 6.61
C VAL A 191 -1.62 13.75 6.15
N PRO A 192 -1.25 12.79 5.29
CA PRO A 192 0.09 12.70 4.74
C PRO A 192 0.46 13.91 3.90
N ILE A 193 1.72 14.31 3.95
CA ILE A 193 2.29 15.31 3.04
C ILE A 193 2.94 14.57 1.88
N LEU A 194 2.35 14.66 0.70
CA LEU A 194 2.81 13.92 -0.49
C LEU A 194 4.06 14.55 -1.12
N ASN A 195 4.09 15.88 -1.17
CA ASN A 195 5.18 16.65 -1.76
C ASN A 195 5.97 17.35 -0.65
N ILE A 196 7.09 16.75 -0.26
CA ILE A 196 8.00 17.32 0.72
C ILE A 196 9.06 18.10 -0.04
N ALA A 197 9.22 19.40 0.28
CA ALA A 197 10.30 20.19 -0.27
C ALA A 197 11.65 19.59 0.18
N HIS A 198 12.56 19.39 -0.76
CA HIS A 198 13.90 18.86 -0.48
C HIS A 198 14.83 19.96 0.06
N VAL A 199 14.44 20.58 1.18
CA VAL A 199 15.28 21.53 1.91
C VAL A 199 16.11 20.74 2.91
N LYS A 200 17.43 20.87 2.83
CA LYS A 200 18.36 20.26 3.79
C LYS A 200 18.64 21.24 4.94
N LEU A 201 19.06 20.71 6.08
CA LEU A 201 19.45 21.55 7.23
C LEU A 201 20.58 22.52 6.89
N ASP A 202 21.45 22.16 5.95
CA ASP A 202 22.55 22.99 5.46
C ASP A 202 22.06 24.17 4.60
N ASP A 203 20.88 24.07 4.00
CA ASP A 203 20.27 25.15 3.21
C ASP A 203 19.68 26.25 4.11
N LEU A 204 19.52 25.98 5.40
CA LEU A 204 19.00 26.93 6.37
C LEU A 204 20.14 27.80 6.90
N VAL A 205 20.12 29.07 6.53
CA VAL A 205 21.10 30.05 7.01
C VAL A 205 20.76 30.51 8.41
N GLY A 206 21.73 30.42 9.31
CA GLY A 206 21.57 30.78 10.73
C GLY A 206 21.03 29.62 11.59
N TYR A 207 20.62 29.96 12.82
CA TYR A 207 20.08 29.01 13.79
C TYR A 207 21.03 27.85 14.16
N GLU A 208 22.35 28.05 14.11
CA GLU A 208 23.36 27.00 14.31
C GLU A 208 23.18 26.24 15.63
N LEU A 209 22.93 26.96 16.75
CA LEU A 209 22.74 26.33 18.04
C LEU A 209 21.44 25.50 18.13
N PRO A 210 20.26 26.00 17.69
CA PRO A 210 19.05 25.19 17.61
C PRO A 210 19.20 23.98 16.68
N LYS A 211 19.79 24.13 15.49
CA LYS A 211 20.07 23.02 14.57
C LYS A 211 20.91 21.95 15.25
N LYS A 212 22.02 22.32 15.86
CA LYS A 212 22.90 21.39 16.58
C LYS A 212 22.17 20.63 17.69
N LYS A 213 21.37 21.30 18.51
CA LYS A 213 20.61 20.67 19.59
C LYS A 213 19.59 19.65 19.03
N LEU A 214 18.93 19.98 17.91
CA LEU A 214 17.98 19.07 17.27
C LEU A 214 18.70 17.84 16.73
N VAL A 215 19.79 18.02 16.00
CA VAL A 215 20.58 16.91 15.43
C VAL A 215 21.13 16.02 16.54
N ASP A 216 21.81 16.58 17.55
CA ASP A 216 22.40 15.84 18.69
C ASP A 216 21.33 14.99 19.40
N ASN A 217 20.13 15.54 19.63
CA ASN A 217 19.02 14.82 20.28
C ASN A 217 18.43 13.71 19.35
N THR A 218 18.33 13.98 18.04
CA THR A 218 17.84 13.01 17.07
C THR A 218 18.82 11.85 16.91
N GLU A 219 20.13 12.14 16.81
CA GLU A 219 21.18 11.12 16.76
C GLU A 219 21.21 10.26 18.05
N ALA A 220 21.00 10.88 19.21
CA ALA A 220 20.88 10.12 20.46
C ALA A 220 19.71 9.14 20.41
N PHE A 221 18.55 9.56 19.91
CA PHE A 221 17.37 8.70 19.71
C PHE A 221 17.66 7.53 18.75
N VAL A 222 18.17 7.82 17.57
CA VAL A 222 18.48 6.81 16.54
C VAL A 222 19.50 5.78 17.05
N ASN A 223 20.45 6.21 17.87
CA ASN A 223 21.44 5.33 18.48
C ASN A 223 20.95 4.63 19.77
N GLY A 224 19.64 4.64 20.05
CA GLY A 224 19.04 3.97 21.20
C GLY A 224 19.42 4.59 22.55
N LYS A 225 19.95 5.82 22.56
CA LYS A 225 20.27 6.56 23.79
C LYS A 225 19.06 7.34 24.29
N LYS A 226 19.12 7.79 25.53
CA LYS A 226 18.09 8.67 26.11
C LYS A 226 18.01 9.98 25.33
N ALA A 227 16.83 10.25 24.75
CA ALA A 227 16.52 11.47 24.03
C ALA A 227 15.18 12.06 24.50
N ASN A 228 14.92 13.32 24.17
CA ASN A 228 13.70 14.04 24.56
C ASN A 228 12.84 14.30 23.30
N ASN A 229 11.53 14.48 23.51
CA ASN A 229 10.67 15.01 22.46
C ASN A 229 11.09 16.46 22.16
N CYS A 230 11.05 16.82 20.86
CA CYS A 230 11.38 18.17 20.41
C CYS A 230 10.14 18.85 19.81
N LEU A 231 9.92 20.09 20.23
CA LEU A 231 8.93 20.98 19.61
C LEU A 231 9.69 22.16 18.96
N LEU A 232 9.52 22.30 17.62
CA LEU A 232 10.05 23.44 16.88
C LEU A 232 8.96 24.52 16.81
N PHE A 233 9.23 25.69 17.39
CA PHE A 233 8.31 26.81 17.38
C PHE A 233 9.01 28.08 16.90
N GLY A 234 8.24 29.05 16.41
CA GLY A 234 8.73 30.31 15.89
C GLY A 234 7.82 30.88 14.82
N ASP A 235 8.17 32.02 14.25
CA ASP A 235 7.40 32.72 13.23
C ASP A 235 7.29 31.89 11.91
N ALA A 236 6.27 32.18 11.10
CA ALA A 236 6.12 31.54 9.79
C ALA A 236 7.35 31.83 8.89
N GLY A 237 7.72 30.86 8.06
CA GLY A 237 8.84 31.01 7.12
C GLY A 237 10.23 30.88 7.71
N THR A 238 10.39 30.45 8.97
CA THR A 238 11.70 30.27 9.63
C THR A 238 12.32 28.88 9.45
N GLY A 239 11.83 28.09 8.48
CA GLY A 239 12.42 26.80 8.13
C GLY A 239 12.18 25.67 9.14
N LYS A 240 11.02 25.67 9.83
CA LYS A 240 10.71 24.63 10.84
C LYS A 240 10.24 23.31 10.22
N SER A 241 9.72 23.31 9.02
CA SER A 241 9.14 22.16 8.29
C SER A 241 10.04 21.65 7.20
#